data_cd3150b8b7009f3e21026be4d7996d4f
#
_entry.id   cd3150b8b7009f3e21026be4d7996d4f
#
_cell.length_a   1.000
_cell.length_b   1.000
_cell.length_c   1.000
_cell.angle_alpha   90.00
_cell.angle_beta   90.00
_cell.angle_gamma   90.00
#
_symmetry.space_group_name_H-M   'P 1'
#
loop_
_entity.id
_entity.type
_entity.pdbx_description
1 polymer ?
#
loop_
_entity_poly.entity_id
_entity_poly.type
_entity_poly.pdbx_seq_one_letter_code
_entity_poly.pdbx_strand_id
1 'polypeptide(L)'
;MKKMFLLCALFMLSVASFAQQAKYVFYFIGDGMGVNQVQGTELYRGELEGKIGINPIAFTQFPYATVATTFSATNGVTDSAAAGTALATGNKTKNGAIGVEKDLQTPVNSVAVWAKEKGYRVGVTTSVSVDHATPAAFYAHCGSRNSYYNIGTDLYKAGFDFYAGSDFLDPTNKKDKSGNSENLYEMAAKNGYTIARGYKDYQKKAKKAEKMILFQSEKASQKDRSSLPYAIDRQKGDL
;
A
#
# COMPACT_ATOMS: atom_id res chain seq x y z
N MET A 1 -22.98 -43.90 27.09
CA MET A 1 -22.50 -43.64 25.74
C MET A 1 -23.37 -42.64 24.94
N LYS A 2 -24.70 -42.82 24.77
CA LYS A 2 -25.54 -41.86 24.02
C LYS A 2 -25.55 -40.42 24.55
N LYS A 3 -25.52 -40.20 25.88
CA LYS A 3 -25.48 -38.85 26.47
C LYS A 3 -24.11 -38.16 26.29
N MET A 4 -23.03 -38.91 26.23
CA MET A 4 -21.68 -38.36 25.97
C MET A 4 -21.49 -38.00 24.52
N PHE A 5 -22.09 -38.74 23.56
CA PHE A 5 -22.12 -38.40 22.13
C PHE A 5 -22.93 -37.12 21.89
N LEU A 6 -24.05 -36.93 22.58
CA LEU A 6 -24.87 -35.73 22.47
C LEU A 6 -24.14 -34.47 22.99
N LEU A 7 -23.38 -34.61 24.09
CA LEU A 7 -22.56 -33.51 24.64
C LEU A 7 -21.41 -33.14 23.70
N CYS A 8 -20.74 -34.13 23.13
CA CYS A 8 -19.69 -33.86 22.13
C CYS A 8 -20.25 -33.24 20.84
N ALA A 9 -21.42 -33.64 20.39
CA ALA A 9 -22.08 -33.04 19.24
C ALA A 9 -22.53 -31.58 19.50
N LEU A 10 -23.05 -31.28 20.69
CA LEU A 10 -23.36 -29.91 21.12
C LEU A 10 -22.09 -29.04 21.24
N PHE A 11 -20.99 -29.61 21.72
CA PHE A 11 -19.72 -28.91 21.82
C PHE A 11 -19.11 -28.64 20.45
N MET A 12 -19.24 -29.57 19.49
CA MET A 12 -18.80 -29.32 18.10
C MET A 12 -19.66 -28.31 17.35
N LEU A 13 -20.97 -28.20 17.67
CA LEU A 13 -21.86 -27.19 17.14
C LEU A 13 -21.58 -25.77 17.70
N SER A 14 -21.10 -25.68 18.96
CA SER A 14 -20.73 -24.38 19.58
C SER A 14 -19.38 -23.85 19.10
N VAL A 15 -18.53 -24.67 18.52
CA VAL A 15 -17.24 -24.28 17.92
C VAL A 15 -17.39 -23.88 16.43
N ALA A 16 -18.54 -24.06 15.82
CA ALA A 16 -18.92 -23.33 14.63
C ALA A 16 -19.18 -21.85 14.98
N SER A 17 -18.20 -21.19 15.61
CA SER A 17 -18.13 -19.75 15.63
C SER A 17 -18.21 -19.32 14.16
N PHE A 18 -19.30 -18.70 13.79
CA PHE A 18 -19.35 -17.93 12.57
C PHE A 18 -18.22 -16.89 12.68
N ALA A 19 -17.03 -17.25 12.23
CA ALA A 19 -15.97 -16.30 12.03
C ALA A 19 -16.57 -15.27 11.09
N GLN A 20 -16.98 -14.14 11.64
CA GLN A 20 -17.57 -13.07 10.85
C GLN A 20 -16.51 -12.65 9.86
N GLN A 21 -16.68 -13.05 8.60
CA GLN A 21 -15.72 -12.73 7.56
C GLN A 21 -15.67 -11.22 7.41
N ALA A 22 -14.50 -10.64 7.58
CA ALA A 22 -14.32 -9.20 7.44
C ALA A 22 -14.73 -8.80 6.01
N LYS A 23 -15.72 -7.92 5.91
CA LYS A 23 -16.19 -7.41 4.62
C LYS A 23 -15.22 -6.41 4.02
N TYR A 24 -14.58 -5.61 4.86
CA TYR A 24 -13.59 -4.59 4.48
C TYR A 24 -12.38 -4.71 5.39
N VAL A 25 -11.19 -4.63 4.80
CA VAL A 25 -9.93 -4.56 5.51
C VAL A 25 -9.17 -3.32 5.04
N PHE A 26 -8.78 -2.46 5.98
CA PHE A 26 -7.96 -1.29 5.71
C PHE A 26 -6.62 -1.49 6.42
N TYR A 27 -5.54 -1.49 5.66
CA TYR A 27 -4.19 -1.64 6.17
C TYR A 27 -3.41 -0.35 5.97
N PHE A 28 -3.12 0.35 7.06
CA PHE A 28 -2.40 1.63 7.05
C PHE A 28 -0.94 1.43 7.44
N ILE A 29 -0.03 1.96 6.66
CA ILE A 29 1.41 1.92 6.90
C ILE A 29 1.92 3.34 7.06
N GLY A 30 2.45 3.66 8.25
CA GLY A 30 3.22 4.89 8.50
C GLY A 30 4.69 4.61 8.22
N ASP A 31 5.16 4.93 7.01
CA ASP A 31 6.54 4.68 6.61
C ASP A 31 7.51 5.58 7.38
N GLY A 32 8.44 4.94 8.09
CA GLY A 32 9.39 5.64 8.98
C GLY A 32 8.74 6.30 10.21
N MET A 33 7.45 6.08 10.46
CA MET A 33 6.73 6.64 11.59
C MET A 33 7.02 5.85 12.87
N GLY A 34 7.90 6.36 13.70
CA GLY A 34 8.21 5.78 15.01
C GLY A 34 7.35 6.36 16.14
N VAL A 35 7.55 5.84 17.34
CA VAL A 35 6.81 6.26 18.55
C VAL A 35 6.97 7.77 18.81
N ASN A 36 8.15 8.32 18.55
CA ASN A 36 8.41 9.76 18.77
C ASN A 36 7.56 10.66 17.85
N GLN A 37 7.34 10.25 16.59
CA GLN A 37 6.47 11.00 15.66
C GLN A 37 5.01 10.97 16.14
N VAL A 38 4.55 9.82 16.62
CA VAL A 38 3.20 9.66 17.18
C VAL A 38 3.02 10.54 18.40
N GLN A 39 3.90 10.40 19.40
CA GLN A 39 3.82 11.17 20.64
C GLN A 39 3.97 12.67 20.39
N GLY A 40 4.92 13.08 19.55
CA GLY A 40 5.08 14.49 19.17
C GLY A 40 3.84 15.08 18.52
N THR A 41 3.15 14.30 17.68
CA THR A 41 1.89 14.72 17.05
C THR A 41 0.78 14.91 18.09
N GLU A 42 0.65 14.00 19.04
CA GLU A 42 -0.37 14.06 20.09
C GLU A 42 -0.13 15.22 21.06
N LEU A 43 1.13 15.49 21.43
CA LEU A 43 1.51 16.66 22.23
C LEU A 43 1.22 17.96 21.49
N TYR A 44 1.62 18.05 20.22
CA TYR A 44 1.34 19.23 19.39
C TYR A 44 -0.16 19.52 19.25
N ARG A 45 -0.96 18.48 19.05
CA ARG A 45 -2.42 18.60 19.02
C ARG A 45 -3.00 19.07 20.37
N GLY A 46 -2.44 18.59 21.47
CA GLY A 46 -2.81 19.06 22.81
C GLY A 46 -2.55 20.56 22.97
N GLU A 47 -1.35 21.00 22.58
CA GLU A 47 -0.97 22.42 22.64
C GLU A 47 -1.88 23.33 21.80
N LEU A 48 -2.21 22.90 20.57
CA LEU A 48 -3.15 23.65 19.70
C LEU A 48 -4.55 23.84 20.33
N GLU A 49 -4.95 22.95 21.20
CA GLU A 49 -6.24 23.02 21.92
C GLU A 49 -6.12 23.64 23.33
N GLY A 50 -4.94 24.13 23.71
CA GLY A 50 -4.67 24.67 25.05
C GLY A 50 -4.72 23.64 26.17
N LYS A 51 -4.53 22.35 25.84
CA LYS A 51 -4.50 21.25 26.81
C LYS A 51 -3.08 21.01 27.30
N ILE A 52 -2.95 20.75 28.61
CA ILE A 52 -1.69 20.21 29.15
C ILE A 52 -1.66 18.71 28.88
N GLY A 53 -0.66 18.26 28.10
CA GLY A 53 -0.48 16.85 27.73
C GLY A 53 -0.91 16.54 26.30
N ILE A 54 -1.40 15.32 26.08
CA ILE A 54 -1.70 14.82 24.73
C ILE A 54 -3.17 15.04 24.36
N ASN A 55 -3.40 15.17 23.03
CA ASN A 55 -4.71 14.96 22.39
C ASN A 55 -4.57 13.73 21.46
N PRO A 56 -5.10 12.56 21.85
CA PRO A 56 -4.88 11.30 21.15
C PRO A 56 -5.33 11.33 19.70
N ILE A 57 -4.58 10.66 18.83
CA ILE A 57 -4.98 10.39 17.45
C ILE A 57 -5.75 9.06 17.36
N ALA A 58 -6.53 8.90 16.29
CA ALA A 58 -7.51 7.81 16.20
C ALA A 58 -6.91 6.41 16.40
N PHE A 59 -5.78 6.12 15.78
CA PHE A 59 -5.21 4.76 15.82
C PHE A 59 -4.51 4.42 17.16
N THR A 60 -4.11 5.41 17.96
CA THR A 60 -3.58 5.14 19.31
C THR A 60 -4.67 4.74 20.30
N GLN A 61 -5.94 4.89 19.91
CA GLN A 61 -7.11 4.49 20.71
C GLN A 61 -7.71 3.17 20.26
N PHE A 62 -7.08 2.45 19.33
CA PHE A 62 -7.57 1.14 18.94
C PHE A 62 -7.43 0.13 20.10
N PRO A 63 -8.40 -0.81 20.25
CA PRO A 63 -8.44 -1.71 21.38
C PRO A 63 -7.29 -2.73 21.43
N TYR A 64 -6.61 -2.91 20.29
CA TYR A 64 -5.49 -3.84 20.20
C TYR A 64 -4.25 -3.08 19.70
N ALA A 65 -3.16 -3.21 20.44
CA ALA A 65 -1.86 -2.64 20.10
C ALA A 65 -0.76 -3.65 20.43
N THR A 66 0.30 -3.63 19.63
CA THR A 66 1.49 -4.44 19.88
C THR A 66 2.73 -3.74 19.33
N VAL A 67 3.88 -4.30 19.62
CA VAL A 67 5.17 -3.85 19.09
C VAL A 67 5.80 -4.95 18.25
N ALA A 68 6.57 -4.57 17.24
CA ALA A 68 7.30 -5.49 16.41
C ALA A 68 8.74 -5.01 16.26
N THR A 69 9.67 -5.95 16.12
CA THR A 69 11.04 -5.64 15.76
C THR A 69 11.16 -5.44 14.25
N THR A 70 11.90 -4.42 13.84
CA THR A 70 12.08 -4.06 12.44
C THR A 70 13.55 -4.25 12.04
N PHE A 71 13.86 -5.33 11.35
CA PHE A 71 15.16 -5.57 10.72
C PHE A 71 14.93 -6.35 9.42
N SER A 72 15.78 -6.14 8.41
CA SER A 72 15.70 -6.88 7.15
C SER A 72 16.47 -8.21 7.24
N ALA A 73 16.44 -8.99 6.18
CA ALA A 73 17.22 -10.25 6.13
C ALA A 73 18.73 -10.02 6.18
N THR A 74 19.22 -8.81 5.94
CA THR A 74 20.64 -8.49 5.82
C THR A 74 21.13 -7.34 6.70
N ASN A 75 20.21 -6.53 7.27
CA ASN A 75 20.58 -5.31 7.99
C ASN A 75 19.77 -5.16 9.27
N GLY A 76 20.41 -4.70 10.34
CA GLY A 76 19.74 -4.35 11.60
C GLY A 76 18.75 -3.18 11.46
N VAL A 77 18.98 -2.28 10.49
CA VAL A 77 18.04 -1.22 10.09
C VAL A 77 17.48 -1.56 8.71
N THR A 78 16.17 -1.74 8.64
CA THR A 78 15.46 -2.02 7.38
C THR A 78 15.27 -0.76 6.55
N ASP A 79 15.01 -0.93 5.25
CA ASP A 79 14.47 0.13 4.39
C ASP A 79 12.99 -0.14 4.05
N SER A 80 12.33 0.81 3.38
CA SER A 80 10.92 0.69 3.01
C SER A 80 10.63 -0.52 2.10
N ALA A 81 11.58 -0.92 1.24
CA ALA A 81 11.39 -2.06 0.34
C ALA A 81 11.34 -3.39 1.10
N ALA A 82 12.33 -3.65 1.94
CA ALA A 82 12.39 -4.85 2.75
C ALA A 82 11.30 -4.87 3.84
N ALA A 83 11.02 -3.73 4.49
CA ALA A 83 9.95 -3.62 5.47
C ALA A 83 8.57 -3.80 4.84
N GLY A 84 8.31 -3.15 3.70
CA GLY A 84 7.07 -3.31 2.94
C GLY A 84 6.86 -4.76 2.50
N THR A 85 7.91 -5.43 2.00
CA THR A 85 7.86 -6.85 1.65
C THR A 85 7.51 -7.71 2.87
N ALA A 86 8.15 -7.47 4.03
CA ALA A 86 7.84 -8.21 5.25
C ALA A 86 6.39 -8.01 5.71
N LEU A 87 5.88 -6.78 5.65
CA LEU A 87 4.49 -6.45 5.98
C LEU A 87 3.48 -7.07 5.00
N ALA A 88 3.81 -7.07 3.71
CA ALA A 88 2.92 -7.56 2.67
C ALA A 88 2.88 -9.09 2.56
N THR A 89 4.01 -9.78 2.85
CA THR A 89 4.19 -11.19 2.53
C THR A 89 4.51 -12.09 3.73
N GLY A 90 4.89 -11.51 4.86
CA GLY A 90 5.45 -12.26 6.01
C GLY A 90 6.91 -12.69 5.83
N ASN A 91 7.55 -12.39 4.70
CA ASN A 91 8.92 -12.82 4.40
C ASN A 91 9.90 -11.64 4.50
N LYS A 92 11.02 -11.85 5.18
CA LYS A 92 12.11 -10.87 5.22
C LYS A 92 13.00 -11.02 4.00
N THR A 93 13.31 -9.87 3.37
CA THR A 93 14.23 -9.80 2.23
C THR A 93 15.39 -8.83 2.50
N LYS A 94 16.27 -8.67 1.53
CA LYS A 94 17.38 -7.74 1.55
C LYS A 94 16.89 -6.29 1.39
N ASN A 95 17.55 -5.34 2.04
CA ASN A 95 17.28 -3.91 1.79
C ASN A 95 17.32 -3.58 0.30
N GLY A 96 16.34 -2.82 -0.16
CA GLY A 96 16.17 -2.47 -1.57
C GLY A 96 15.39 -3.46 -2.42
N ALA A 97 15.13 -4.68 -1.94
CA ALA A 97 14.38 -5.70 -2.66
C ALA A 97 12.87 -5.63 -2.35
N ILE A 98 12.04 -5.89 -3.34
CA ILE A 98 10.57 -5.79 -3.29
C ILE A 98 9.95 -7.11 -3.72
N GLY A 99 9.11 -7.73 -2.87
CA GLY A 99 8.31 -8.90 -3.22
C GLY A 99 9.10 -10.12 -3.68
N VAL A 100 10.38 -10.20 -3.32
CA VAL A 100 11.26 -11.35 -3.61
C VAL A 100 11.97 -11.80 -2.34
N GLU A 101 12.42 -13.03 -2.30
CA GLU A 101 13.27 -13.54 -1.23
C GLU A 101 14.65 -12.85 -1.20
N LYS A 102 15.48 -13.21 -0.22
CA LYS A 102 16.82 -12.65 -0.06
C LYS A 102 17.77 -12.98 -1.23
N ASP A 103 17.44 -13.95 -2.08
CA ASP A 103 18.14 -14.31 -3.30
C ASP A 103 17.92 -13.32 -4.45
N LEU A 104 16.99 -12.37 -4.29
CA LEU A 104 16.59 -11.32 -5.24
C LEU A 104 15.92 -11.85 -6.52
N GLN A 105 15.51 -13.10 -6.54
CA GLN A 105 14.94 -13.77 -7.72
C GLN A 105 13.62 -14.47 -7.42
N THR A 106 13.50 -15.17 -6.30
CA THR A 106 12.30 -15.94 -5.96
C THR A 106 11.17 -15.00 -5.52
N PRO A 107 10.07 -14.91 -6.29
CA PRO A 107 8.95 -14.04 -5.92
C PRO A 107 8.19 -14.58 -4.71
N VAL A 108 7.67 -13.67 -3.89
CA VAL A 108 6.79 -13.97 -2.75
C VAL A 108 5.50 -13.19 -2.88
N ASN A 109 4.37 -13.89 -2.83
CA ASN A 109 3.06 -13.27 -2.99
C ASN A 109 2.64 -12.51 -1.73
N SER A 110 2.05 -11.34 -1.96
CA SER A 110 1.50 -10.51 -0.88
C SER A 110 0.09 -10.97 -0.47
N VAL A 111 -0.32 -10.55 0.72
CA VAL A 111 -1.71 -10.70 1.18
C VAL A 111 -2.71 -10.04 0.22
N ALA A 112 -2.32 -8.99 -0.50
CA ALA A 112 -3.14 -8.33 -1.49
C ALA A 112 -3.38 -9.20 -2.74
N VAL A 113 -2.35 -9.90 -3.20
CA VAL A 113 -2.47 -10.91 -4.28
C VAL A 113 -3.41 -12.03 -3.86
N TRP A 114 -3.22 -12.59 -2.67
CA TRP A 114 -4.11 -13.65 -2.17
C TRP A 114 -5.57 -13.18 -1.99
N ALA A 115 -5.78 -11.93 -1.56
CA ALA A 115 -7.13 -11.36 -1.49
C ALA A 115 -7.75 -11.27 -2.89
N LYS A 116 -6.99 -10.82 -3.89
CA LYS A 116 -7.45 -10.75 -5.27
C LYS A 116 -7.81 -12.12 -5.84
N GLU A 117 -6.97 -13.13 -5.62
CA GLU A 117 -7.22 -14.52 -6.02
C GLU A 117 -8.50 -15.10 -5.38
N LYS A 118 -8.85 -14.64 -4.18
CA LYS A 118 -10.11 -15.01 -3.49
C LYS A 118 -11.33 -14.18 -3.91
N GLY A 119 -11.20 -13.35 -4.94
CA GLY A 119 -12.30 -12.56 -5.51
C GLY A 119 -12.59 -11.24 -4.78
N TYR A 120 -11.76 -10.82 -3.82
CA TYR A 120 -11.89 -9.49 -3.22
C TYR A 120 -11.45 -8.39 -4.19
N ARG A 121 -12.05 -7.22 -4.05
CA ARG A 121 -11.52 -6.02 -4.68
C ARG A 121 -10.33 -5.51 -3.88
N VAL A 122 -9.27 -5.15 -4.59
CA VAL A 122 -8.01 -4.71 -3.98
C VAL A 122 -7.66 -3.31 -4.47
N GLY A 123 -7.31 -2.44 -3.54
CA GLY A 123 -6.77 -1.11 -3.82
C GLY A 123 -5.48 -0.86 -3.07
N VAL A 124 -4.50 -0.24 -3.74
CA VAL A 124 -3.25 0.21 -3.13
C VAL A 124 -3.13 1.72 -3.29
N THR A 125 -3.03 2.42 -2.17
CA THR A 125 -2.92 3.89 -2.17
C THR A 125 -1.70 4.34 -1.40
N THR A 126 -1.10 5.45 -1.82
CA THR A 126 0.13 5.95 -1.21
C THR A 126 0.21 7.47 -1.31
N SER A 127 0.98 8.09 -0.44
CA SER A 127 1.33 9.51 -0.52
C SER A 127 2.55 9.80 -1.40
N VAL A 128 3.23 8.77 -1.89
CA VAL A 128 4.35 8.86 -2.83
C VAL A 128 3.92 8.39 -4.23
N SER A 129 4.85 8.17 -5.13
CA SER A 129 4.54 7.59 -6.45
C SER A 129 4.03 6.15 -6.32
N VAL A 130 3.15 5.74 -7.23
CA VAL A 130 2.57 4.39 -7.19
C VAL A 130 3.61 3.29 -7.37
N ASP A 131 4.72 3.58 -8.04
CA ASP A 131 5.87 2.71 -8.28
C ASP A 131 6.96 2.82 -7.19
N HIS A 132 6.67 3.53 -6.08
CA HIS A 132 7.57 3.56 -4.93
C HIS A 132 7.57 2.22 -4.17
N ALA A 133 8.62 1.98 -3.39
CA ALA A 133 8.89 0.69 -2.76
C ALA A 133 7.77 0.17 -1.85
N THR A 134 7.18 1.02 -1.01
CA THR A 134 6.17 0.61 -0.03
C THR A 134 4.87 0.14 -0.67
N PRO A 135 4.22 0.89 -1.59
CA PRO A 135 3.06 0.36 -2.31
C PRO A 135 3.43 -0.82 -3.21
N ALA A 136 4.61 -0.79 -3.85
CA ALA A 136 5.09 -1.83 -4.74
C ALA A 136 5.23 -3.20 -4.07
N ALA A 137 5.55 -3.25 -2.78
CA ALA A 137 5.66 -4.49 -2.03
C ALA A 137 4.38 -5.35 -2.03
N PHE A 138 3.24 -4.74 -2.34
CA PHE A 138 1.95 -5.45 -2.41
C PHE A 138 1.66 -6.04 -3.80
N TYR A 139 2.39 -5.64 -4.86
CA TYR A 139 2.07 -6.06 -6.23
C TYR A 139 3.29 -6.37 -7.12
N ALA A 140 4.50 -5.97 -6.75
CA ALA A 140 5.69 -6.10 -7.59
C ALA A 140 6.70 -7.11 -7.05
N HIS A 141 7.52 -7.64 -7.96
CA HIS A 141 8.60 -8.58 -7.66
C HIS A 141 9.90 -8.10 -8.32
N CYS A 142 10.77 -7.46 -7.53
CA CYS A 142 11.93 -6.77 -8.08
C CYS A 142 13.10 -6.76 -7.09
N GLY A 143 14.29 -7.15 -7.54
CA GLY A 143 15.51 -7.12 -6.74
C GLY A 143 16.02 -5.71 -6.40
N SER A 144 15.44 -4.65 -6.98
CA SER A 144 15.85 -3.26 -6.74
C SER A 144 14.68 -2.29 -6.78
N ARG A 145 14.45 -1.58 -5.68
CA ARG A 145 13.44 -0.50 -5.56
C ARG A 145 13.64 0.66 -6.54
N ASN A 146 14.81 0.77 -7.16
CA ASN A 146 15.10 1.83 -8.14
C ASN A 146 14.72 1.45 -9.58
N SER A 147 14.13 0.27 -9.78
CA SER A 147 13.67 -0.19 -11.10
C SER A 147 12.22 0.23 -11.34
N TYR A 148 11.94 1.53 -11.23
CA TYR A 148 10.60 2.10 -11.25
C TYR A 148 9.76 1.68 -12.45
N TYR A 149 10.34 1.62 -13.65
CA TYR A 149 9.62 1.16 -14.84
C TYR A 149 9.15 -0.30 -14.69
N ASN A 150 10.01 -1.20 -14.24
CA ASN A 150 9.65 -2.60 -14.03
C ASN A 150 8.57 -2.74 -12.95
N ILE A 151 8.69 -1.98 -11.86
CA ILE A 151 7.68 -1.91 -10.82
C ILE A 151 6.35 -1.43 -11.40
N GLY A 152 6.36 -0.39 -12.24
CA GLY A 152 5.16 0.09 -12.94
C GLY A 152 4.54 -0.95 -13.87
N THR A 153 5.34 -1.80 -14.54
CA THR A 153 4.81 -2.91 -15.36
C THR A 153 4.18 -4.00 -14.49
N ASP A 154 4.74 -4.28 -13.32
CA ASP A 154 4.19 -5.28 -12.39
C ASP A 154 2.83 -4.85 -11.81
N LEU A 155 2.58 -3.55 -11.68
CA LEU A 155 1.27 -3.01 -11.31
C LEU A 155 0.16 -3.54 -12.23
N TYR A 156 0.41 -3.56 -13.53
CA TYR A 156 -0.56 -4.06 -14.53
C TYR A 156 -0.70 -5.58 -14.48
N LYS A 157 0.39 -6.30 -14.22
CA LYS A 157 0.37 -7.77 -14.06
C LYS A 157 -0.44 -8.20 -12.84
N ALA A 158 -0.30 -7.49 -11.71
CA ALA A 158 -1.09 -7.75 -10.50
C ALA A 158 -2.58 -7.49 -10.70
N GLY A 159 -2.95 -6.55 -11.56
CA GLY A 159 -4.32 -6.35 -12.01
C GLY A 159 -5.29 -5.94 -10.91
N PHE A 160 -4.85 -5.26 -9.85
CA PHE A 160 -5.73 -4.78 -8.78
C PHE A 160 -6.73 -3.75 -9.29
N ASP A 161 -7.81 -3.53 -8.54
CA ASP A 161 -8.93 -2.73 -9.00
C ASP A 161 -8.68 -1.22 -8.91
N PHE A 162 -7.81 -0.81 -7.96
CA PHE A 162 -7.55 0.60 -7.72
C PHE A 162 -6.10 0.86 -7.28
N TYR A 163 -5.50 1.86 -7.88
CA TYR A 163 -4.23 2.42 -7.43
C TYR A 163 -4.36 3.93 -7.27
N ALA A 164 -3.70 4.49 -6.25
CA ALA A 164 -3.61 5.94 -6.12
C ALA A 164 -2.26 6.37 -5.55
N GLY A 165 -1.72 7.46 -6.06
CA GLY A 165 -0.47 8.05 -5.62
C GLY A 165 -0.15 9.34 -6.37
N SER A 166 1.08 9.84 -6.20
CA SER A 166 1.46 11.09 -6.83
C SER A 166 1.55 10.98 -8.37
N ASP A 167 2.27 10.00 -8.87
CA ASP A 167 2.43 9.70 -10.31
C ASP A 167 3.26 8.42 -10.52
N PHE A 168 3.78 8.17 -11.75
CA PHE A 168 4.90 7.29 -12.03
C PHE A 168 6.22 8.08 -12.05
N LEU A 169 7.30 7.52 -11.49
CA LEU A 169 8.64 8.14 -11.52
C LEU A 169 9.37 7.90 -12.84
N ASP A 170 9.19 6.73 -13.43
CA ASP A 170 9.81 6.37 -14.70
C ASP A 170 8.80 5.75 -15.69
N PRO A 171 7.88 6.55 -16.26
CA PRO A 171 6.83 6.02 -17.13
C PRO A 171 7.33 5.57 -18.51
N THR A 172 8.54 5.96 -18.90
CA THR A 172 9.08 5.74 -20.26
C THR A 172 10.32 4.86 -20.31
N ASN A 173 10.74 4.29 -19.18
CA ASN A 173 11.96 3.49 -19.04
C ASN A 173 13.22 4.25 -19.50
N LYS A 174 13.62 5.27 -18.76
CA LYS A 174 14.80 6.11 -19.09
C LYS A 174 16.11 5.34 -19.28
N LYS A 175 16.19 4.09 -18.79
CA LYS A 175 17.34 3.21 -18.93
C LYS A 175 17.37 2.52 -20.31
N ASP A 176 16.23 2.39 -20.96
CA ASP A 176 16.13 1.81 -22.30
C ASP A 176 16.58 2.80 -23.36
N LYS A 177 17.81 2.63 -23.82
CA LYS A 177 18.39 3.47 -24.88
C LYS A 177 17.84 3.18 -26.27
N SER A 178 17.13 2.07 -26.47
CA SER A 178 16.48 1.75 -27.75
C SER A 178 15.20 2.56 -27.97
N GLY A 179 14.60 3.08 -26.90
CA GLY A 179 13.31 3.78 -26.95
C GLY A 179 12.11 2.88 -27.27
N ASN A 180 12.29 1.55 -27.22
CA ASN A 180 11.24 0.59 -27.57
C ASN A 180 10.32 0.24 -26.39
N SER A 181 10.63 0.72 -25.18
CA SER A 181 9.78 0.50 -24.02
C SER A 181 8.46 1.24 -24.14
N GLU A 182 7.36 0.53 -23.92
CA GLU A 182 6.04 1.13 -23.95
C GLU A 182 5.83 2.10 -22.77
N ASN A 183 5.15 3.20 -23.02
CA ASN A 183 4.82 4.17 -21.99
C ASN A 183 3.79 3.59 -21.00
N LEU A 184 4.08 3.67 -19.68
CA LEU A 184 3.19 3.14 -18.63
C LEU A 184 1.78 3.75 -18.67
N TYR A 185 1.63 5.01 -19.09
CA TYR A 185 0.29 5.60 -19.23
C TYR A 185 -0.51 4.99 -20.38
N GLU A 186 0.16 4.60 -21.47
CA GLU A 186 -0.48 3.92 -22.60
C GLU A 186 -0.84 2.47 -22.24
N MET A 187 0.03 1.81 -21.49
CA MET A 187 -0.24 0.47 -20.95
C MET A 187 -1.50 0.45 -20.06
N ALA A 188 -1.81 1.54 -19.35
CA ALA A 188 -2.99 1.61 -18.50
C ALA A 188 -4.28 1.30 -19.27
N ALA A 189 -4.50 1.96 -20.40
CA ALA A 189 -5.68 1.75 -21.23
C ALA A 189 -5.75 0.32 -21.78
N LYS A 190 -4.62 -0.24 -22.24
CA LYS A 190 -4.52 -1.62 -22.74
C LYS A 190 -4.85 -2.66 -21.67
N ASN A 191 -4.61 -2.35 -20.38
CA ASN A 191 -4.90 -3.21 -19.25
C ASN A 191 -6.23 -2.90 -18.56
N GLY A 192 -7.10 -2.09 -19.20
CA GLY A 192 -8.45 -1.77 -18.72
C GLY A 192 -8.51 -0.74 -17.59
N TYR A 193 -7.44 0.03 -17.38
CA TYR A 193 -7.43 1.09 -16.38
C TYR A 193 -7.84 2.44 -16.96
N THR A 194 -8.71 3.11 -16.23
CA THR A 194 -9.00 4.53 -16.45
C THR A 194 -8.09 5.38 -15.57
N ILE A 195 -7.31 6.28 -16.17
CA ILE A 195 -6.50 7.24 -15.40
C ILE A 195 -7.34 8.48 -15.09
N ALA A 196 -7.33 8.87 -13.81
CA ALA A 196 -7.86 10.15 -13.34
C ALA A 196 -6.74 10.99 -12.72
N ARG A 197 -6.78 12.32 -12.92
CA ARG A 197 -5.83 13.27 -12.34
C ARG A 197 -6.55 14.29 -11.48
N GLY A 198 -6.35 14.16 -10.17
CA GLY A 198 -7.02 14.96 -9.15
C GLY A 198 -8.46 14.54 -8.90
N TYR A 199 -8.99 14.99 -7.77
CA TYR A 199 -10.28 14.53 -7.24
C TYR A 199 -11.48 14.85 -8.13
N LYS A 200 -11.46 16.00 -8.81
CA LYS A 200 -12.56 16.39 -9.72
C LYS A 200 -12.65 15.47 -10.95
N ASP A 201 -11.51 15.08 -11.50
CA ASP A 201 -11.47 14.15 -12.64
C ASP A 201 -11.85 12.74 -12.21
N TYR A 202 -11.40 12.33 -11.01
CA TYR A 202 -11.83 11.08 -10.38
C TYR A 202 -13.37 11.01 -10.26
N GLN A 203 -14.03 12.03 -9.72
CA GLN A 203 -15.49 12.05 -9.57
C GLN A 203 -16.24 11.87 -10.89
N LYS A 204 -15.71 12.40 -11.99
CA LYS A 204 -16.31 12.27 -13.33
C LYS A 204 -16.16 10.87 -13.90
N LYS A 205 -15.02 10.21 -13.67
CA LYS A 205 -14.62 8.95 -14.32
C LYS A 205 -14.98 7.72 -13.50
N ALA A 206 -14.95 7.81 -12.15
CA ALA A 206 -15.06 6.66 -11.24
C ALA A 206 -16.32 5.81 -11.45
N LYS A 207 -17.46 6.43 -11.78
CA LYS A 207 -18.73 5.69 -11.97
C LYS A 207 -18.71 4.74 -13.17
N LYS A 208 -17.82 4.95 -14.14
CA LYS A 208 -17.74 4.20 -15.39
C LYS A 208 -16.50 3.29 -15.47
N ALA A 209 -15.56 3.46 -14.55
CA ALA A 209 -14.32 2.72 -14.57
C ALA A 209 -14.46 1.39 -13.83
N GLU A 210 -14.03 0.30 -14.46
CA GLU A 210 -13.89 -1.01 -13.80
C GLU A 210 -12.64 -1.07 -12.94
N LYS A 211 -11.54 -0.55 -13.49
CA LYS A 211 -10.25 -0.39 -12.81
C LYS A 211 -9.77 1.05 -12.94
N MET A 212 -9.10 1.57 -11.93
CA MET A 212 -8.68 2.97 -11.97
C MET A 212 -7.30 3.18 -11.37
N ILE A 213 -6.57 4.12 -11.96
CA ILE A 213 -5.38 4.72 -11.37
C ILE A 213 -5.67 6.20 -11.14
N LEU A 214 -5.60 6.64 -9.89
CA LEU A 214 -5.79 8.03 -9.49
C LEU A 214 -4.43 8.65 -9.17
N PHE A 215 -4.02 9.62 -9.96
CA PHE A 215 -2.86 10.46 -9.69
C PHE A 215 -3.29 11.81 -9.11
N GLN A 216 -2.33 12.51 -8.48
CA GLN A 216 -2.53 13.91 -8.12
C GLN A 216 -2.85 14.76 -9.37
N SER A 217 -3.27 16.01 -9.17
CA SER A 217 -3.58 16.90 -10.30
C SER A 217 -2.35 17.10 -11.19
N GLU A 218 -2.57 17.42 -12.47
CA GLU A 218 -1.48 17.69 -13.41
C GLU A 218 -0.55 18.80 -12.92
N LYS A 219 -1.13 19.86 -12.33
CA LYS A 219 -0.39 20.98 -11.74
C LYS A 219 0.54 20.53 -10.61
N ALA A 220 0.07 19.63 -9.75
CA ALA A 220 0.88 19.10 -8.65
C ALA A 220 1.98 18.17 -9.19
N SER A 221 1.67 17.30 -10.16
CA SER A 221 2.65 16.42 -10.81
C SER A 221 3.77 17.17 -11.53
N GLN A 222 3.47 18.36 -12.07
CA GLN A 222 4.49 19.23 -12.67
C GLN A 222 5.45 19.82 -11.64
N LYS A 223 4.98 20.05 -10.40
CA LYS A 223 5.83 20.56 -9.31
C LYS A 223 6.68 19.44 -8.70
N ASP A 224 6.04 18.36 -8.31
CA ASP A 224 6.68 17.17 -7.76
C ASP A 224 5.90 15.91 -8.13
N ARG A 225 6.56 15.01 -8.81
CA ARG A 225 6.00 13.73 -9.22
C ARG A 225 6.25 12.63 -8.19
N SER A 226 7.19 12.84 -7.27
CA SER A 226 7.63 11.83 -6.34
C SER A 226 6.68 11.64 -5.15
N SER A 227 5.99 12.71 -4.75
CA SER A 227 5.09 12.69 -3.59
C SER A 227 3.89 13.63 -3.75
N LEU A 228 2.84 13.35 -2.97
CA LEU A 228 1.76 14.30 -2.76
C LEU A 228 2.27 15.48 -1.92
N PRO A 229 1.78 16.70 -2.14
CA PRO A 229 2.13 17.82 -1.27
C PRO A 229 1.67 17.56 0.17
N TYR A 230 2.48 17.96 1.14
CA TYR A 230 2.12 17.87 2.55
C TYR A 230 0.81 18.63 2.83
N ALA A 231 0.04 18.15 3.80
CA ALA A 231 -1.25 18.76 4.12
C ALA A 231 -1.12 20.26 4.47
N ILE A 232 -0.02 20.64 5.13
CA ILE A 232 0.29 22.04 5.50
C ILE A 232 0.59 22.93 4.29
N ASP A 233 1.15 22.35 3.21
CA ASP A 233 1.57 23.10 2.01
C ASP A 233 0.55 23.00 0.88
N ARG A 234 -0.49 22.19 1.08
CA ARG A 234 -1.47 21.85 0.06
C ARG A 234 -2.32 23.05 -0.33
N GLN A 235 -2.36 23.35 -1.62
CA GLN A 235 -3.20 24.41 -2.19
C GLN A 235 -4.50 23.84 -2.78
N LYS A 236 -5.49 24.72 -2.96
CA LYS A 236 -6.74 24.35 -3.62
C LYS A 236 -6.47 23.83 -5.03
N GLY A 237 -6.87 22.59 -5.30
CA GLY A 237 -6.73 21.94 -6.60
C GLY A 237 -5.45 21.12 -6.77
N ASP A 238 -4.67 20.90 -5.71
CA ASP A 238 -3.50 19.97 -5.76
C ASP A 238 -3.94 18.49 -5.71
N LEU A 239 -5.13 18.21 -5.19
CA LEU A 239 -5.73 16.87 -5.18
C LEU A 239 -6.96 16.80 -6.06
#